data_0f7ef408b7248ce17ceaebf883aa00cf
#
_entry.id   0f7ef408b7248ce17ceaebf883aa00cf
#
_cell.length_a   1.000
_cell.length_b   1.000
_cell.length_c   1.000
_cell.angle_alpha   90.00
_cell.angle_beta   90.00
_cell.angle_gamma   90.00
#
_symmetry.space_group_name_H-M   'P 1'
#
loop_
_entity.id
_entity.type
_entity.pdbx_description
1 polymer ?
#
loop_
_entity_poly.entity_id
_entity_poly.type
_entity_poly.pdbx_seq_one_letter_code
_entity_poly.pdbx_strand_id
1 'polypeptide(L)'
;LAFFLESTFLGLWIFGWGRLSKRMHLLTIWCVALGTMFSAAWILAANAWMQHPVGARFNAETGRAELDGVSGFLKLITSGVYLSEYSHVITSAWLVAGSFVAGISIWWMVRTAREGSDEAMAQSRNVWRPIARFGLTAVLIGGLGTVISGHIQGQEMVEAQPMKMAAAEGICVDTEGAAFTVAQFGSCPLGEDGTQPTQFIKVPGVASFMSHNSFTATSEGV
;
A
#
# COMPACT_ATOMS: atom_id res chain seq x y z
N LEU A 1 -0.50 21.30 5.65
CA LEU A 1 -1.06 21.92 4.43
C LEU A 1 -1.93 20.95 3.64
N ALA A 2 -1.47 19.74 3.32
CA ALA A 2 -2.21 18.74 2.54
C ALA A 2 -3.56 18.39 3.18
N PHE A 3 -3.59 18.14 4.48
CA PHE A 3 -4.83 17.85 5.23
C PHE A 3 -5.86 19.00 5.16
N PHE A 4 -5.42 20.25 5.26
CA PHE A 4 -6.32 21.40 5.12
C PHE A 4 -6.89 21.53 3.71
N LEU A 5 -6.07 21.23 2.70
CA LEU A 5 -6.51 21.24 1.31
C LEU A 5 -7.58 20.15 1.09
N GLU A 6 -7.34 18.96 1.59
CA GLU A 6 -8.28 17.84 1.51
C GLU A 6 -9.62 18.18 2.19
N SER A 7 -9.61 18.54 3.48
CA SER A 7 -10.83 18.78 4.25
C SER A 7 -11.65 19.98 3.75
N THR A 8 -10.97 21.08 3.38
CA THR A 8 -11.64 22.27 2.87
C THR A 8 -12.33 22.02 1.53
N PHE A 9 -11.62 21.40 0.60
CA PHE A 9 -12.21 21.10 -0.71
C PHE A 9 -13.23 19.98 -0.68
N LEU A 10 -13.13 19.02 0.26
CA LEU A 10 -14.17 18.02 0.50
C LEU A 10 -15.47 18.70 0.98
N GLY A 11 -15.38 19.64 1.92
CA GLY A 11 -16.52 20.45 2.34
C GLY A 11 -17.14 21.23 1.18
N LEU A 12 -16.33 21.88 0.36
CA LEU A 12 -16.81 22.60 -0.84
C LEU A 12 -17.47 21.64 -1.85
N TRP A 13 -16.95 20.41 -2.01
CA TRP A 13 -17.53 19.42 -2.89
C TRP A 13 -18.90 18.94 -2.37
N ILE A 14 -19.00 18.60 -1.08
CA ILE A 14 -20.25 18.12 -0.47
C ILE A 14 -21.36 19.19 -0.50
N PHE A 15 -21.04 20.42 -0.11
CA PHE A 15 -22.03 21.50 0.02
C PHE A 15 -22.15 22.37 -1.24
N GLY A 16 -21.35 22.11 -2.26
CA GLY A 16 -21.31 22.87 -3.51
C GLY A 16 -22.33 22.46 -4.57
N TRP A 17 -23.08 21.38 -4.33
CA TRP A 17 -24.12 20.90 -5.25
C TRP A 17 -25.18 21.98 -5.49
N GLY A 18 -25.44 22.29 -6.78
CA GLY A 18 -26.37 23.35 -7.18
C GLY A 18 -25.90 24.78 -6.94
N ARG A 19 -24.75 24.99 -6.30
CA ARG A 19 -24.15 26.33 -6.02
C ARG A 19 -22.90 26.61 -6.89
N LEU A 20 -22.11 25.57 -7.15
CA LEU A 20 -20.92 25.69 -7.98
C LEU A 20 -21.21 25.31 -9.42
N SER A 21 -20.50 25.93 -10.38
CA SER A 21 -20.54 25.46 -11.76
C SER A 21 -19.95 24.05 -11.85
N LYS A 22 -20.36 23.27 -12.87
CA LYS A 22 -19.90 21.88 -13.08
C LYS A 22 -18.36 21.77 -13.10
N ARG A 23 -17.67 22.75 -13.70
CA ARG A 23 -16.19 22.78 -13.78
C ARG A 23 -15.56 23.03 -12.42
N MET A 24 -16.10 23.99 -11.67
CA MET A 24 -15.62 24.29 -10.31
C MET A 24 -15.88 23.12 -9.36
N HIS A 25 -17.04 22.50 -9.46
CA HIS A 25 -17.37 21.32 -8.65
C HIS A 25 -16.44 20.12 -8.97
N LEU A 26 -16.09 19.93 -10.25
CA LEU A 26 -15.08 18.94 -10.65
C LEU A 26 -13.70 19.29 -10.10
N LEU A 27 -13.31 20.57 -10.12
CA LEU A 27 -12.02 21.03 -9.59
C LEU A 27 -11.90 20.76 -8.09
N THR A 28 -12.97 20.94 -7.32
CA THR A 28 -12.92 20.66 -5.87
C THR A 28 -12.56 19.22 -5.57
N ILE A 29 -13.14 18.23 -6.27
CA ILE A 29 -12.81 16.81 -6.05
C ILE A 29 -11.39 16.47 -6.52
N TRP A 30 -10.88 17.11 -7.57
CA TRP A 30 -9.47 16.97 -7.96
C TRP A 30 -8.53 17.53 -6.89
N CYS A 31 -8.87 18.66 -6.26
CA CYS A 31 -8.10 19.20 -5.14
C CYS A 31 -8.11 18.25 -3.92
N VAL A 32 -9.24 17.60 -3.63
CA VAL A 32 -9.31 16.55 -2.59
C VAL A 32 -8.36 15.41 -2.95
N ALA A 33 -8.46 14.85 -4.15
CA ALA A 33 -7.63 13.73 -4.58
C ALA A 33 -6.13 14.07 -4.50
N LEU A 34 -5.72 15.25 -4.97
CA LEU A 34 -4.33 15.71 -4.87
C LEU A 34 -3.91 15.91 -3.42
N GLY A 35 -4.77 16.49 -2.57
CA GLY A 35 -4.51 16.65 -1.14
C GLY A 35 -4.24 15.33 -0.45
N THR A 36 -5.07 14.32 -0.72
CA THR A 36 -4.90 12.97 -0.17
C THR A 36 -3.59 12.32 -0.64
N MET A 37 -3.24 12.45 -1.92
CA MET A 37 -1.97 11.94 -2.45
C MET A 37 -0.76 12.63 -1.82
N PHE A 38 -0.79 13.96 -1.65
CA PHE A 38 0.26 14.69 -0.94
C PHE A 38 0.34 14.34 0.54
N SER A 39 -0.80 14.13 1.21
CA SER A 39 -0.84 13.66 2.60
C SER A 39 -0.14 12.32 2.74
N ALA A 40 -0.48 11.36 1.87
CA ALA A 40 0.17 10.06 1.82
C ALA A 40 1.69 10.19 1.57
N ALA A 41 2.11 11.06 0.64
CA ALA A 41 3.52 11.27 0.33
C ALA A 41 4.32 11.74 1.56
N TRP A 42 3.78 12.69 2.33
CA TRP A 42 4.45 13.20 3.54
C TRP A 42 4.48 12.19 4.68
N ILE A 43 3.39 11.46 4.90
CA ILE A 43 3.30 10.44 5.94
C ILE A 43 4.28 9.30 5.63
N LEU A 44 4.33 8.86 4.38
CA LEU A 44 5.22 7.78 3.95
C LEU A 44 6.69 8.22 3.91
N ALA A 45 6.99 9.51 3.63
CA ALA A 45 8.34 10.01 3.78
C ALA A 45 8.84 9.93 5.23
N ALA A 46 7.99 10.27 6.19
CA ALA A 46 8.32 10.10 7.60
C ALA A 46 8.47 8.62 8.00
N ASN A 47 7.60 7.75 7.48
CA ASN A 47 7.68 6.31 7.73
C ASN A 47 8.96 5.71 7.13
N ALA A 48 9.23 5.97 5.86
CA ALA A 48 10.45 5.49 5.19
C ALA A 48 11.72 5.94 5.90
N TRP A 49 11.75 7.18 6.40
CA TRP A 49 12.89 7.68 7.17
C TRP A 49 13.07 6.96 8.51
N MET A 50 11.98 6.61 9.19
CA MET A 50 12.05 5.80 10.41
C MET A 50 12.51 4.36 10.15
N GLN A 51 12.17 3.80 8.99
CA GLN A 51 12.58 2.44 8.58
C GLN A 51 14.03 2.39 8.10
N HIS A 52 14.43 3.39 7.30
CA HIS A 52 15.77 3.49 6.72
C HIS A 52 16.20 4.96 6.67
N PRO A 53 16.93 5.49 7.68
CA PRO A 53 17.22 6.91 7.84
C PRO A 53 18.29 7.42 6.87
N VAL A 54 18.03 7.31 5.56
CA VAL A 54 18.90 7.86 4.51
C VAL A 54 18.90 9.38 4.52
N GLY A 55 20.03 10.00 4.17
CA GLY A 55 20.19 11.44 4.14
C GLY A 55 20.16 12.09 5.54
N ALA A 56 20.30 11.30 6.61
CA ALA A 56 20.44 11.79 7.96
C ALA A 56 21.90 12.13 8.30
N ARG A 57 22.06 13.09 9.21
CA ARG A 57 23.32 13.38 9.90
C ARG A 57 23.08 13.39 11.41
N PHE A 58 24.07 12.98 12.16
CA PHE A 58 24.01 13.11 13.61
C PHE A 58 24.40 14.52 14.03
N ASN A 59 23.52 15.19 14.77
CA ASN A 59 23.80 16.50 15.37
C ASN A 59 24.27 16.27 16.80
N ALA A 60 25.57 16.50 17.07
CA ALA A 60 26.17 16.30 18.38
C ALA A 60 25.67 17.29 19.43
N GLU A 61 25.19 18.48 19.04
CA GLU A 61 24.68 19.49 19.97
C GLU A 61 23.29 19.11 20.51
N THR A 62 22.43 18.55 19.64
CA THR A 62 21.08 18.11 20.02
C THR A 62 21.01 16.65 20.41
N GLY A 63 22.06 15.86 20.15
CA GLY A 63 22.09 14.40 20.35
C GLY A 63 21.11 13.65 19.48
N ARG A 64 20.70 14.20 18.31
CA ARG A 64 19.66 13.63 17.45
C ARG A 64 20.15 13.45 16.02
N ALA A 65 19.54 12.47 15.35
CA ALA A 65 19.62 12.34 13.91
C ALA A 65 18.68 13.38 13.25
N GLU A 66 19.19 14.14 12.31
CA GLU A 66 18.46 15.19 11.60
C GLU A 66 18.64 14.98 10.09
N LEU A 67 17.64 15.33 9.30
CA LEU A 67 17.79 15.36 7.84
C LEU A 67 18.81 16.41 7.42
N ASP A 68 19.69 16.05 6.48
CA ASP A 68 20.73 16.95 5.97
C ASP A 68 20.17 17.93 4.93
N GLY A 69 19.27 18.80 5.39
CA GLY A 69 18.65 19.83 4.58
C GLY A 69 17.88 19.28 3.37
N VAL A 70 17.86 20.05 2.28
CA VAL A 70 17.13 19.67 1.05
C VAL A 70 17.74 18.43 0.39
N SER A 71 19.07 18.28 0.43
CA SER A 71 19.75 17.14 -0.19
C SER A 71 19.40 15.82 0.52
N GLY A 72 19.33 15.84 1.85
CA GLY A 72 18.88 14.71 2.66
C GLY A 72 17.43 14.35 2.36
N PHE A 73 16.55 15.33 2.25
CA PHE A 73 15.16 15.12 1.88
C PHE A 73 15.01 14.52 0.48
N LEU A 74 15.76 15.01 -0.51
CA LEU A 74 15.73 14.43 -1.86
C LEU A 74 16.22 12.96 -1.87
N LYS A 75 17.29 12.65 -1.12
CA LYS A 75 17.73 11.25 -0.96
C LYS A 75 16.65 10.37 -0.35
N LEU A 76 15.91 10.87 0.62
CA LEU A 76 14.82 10.15 1.24
C LEU A 76 13.70 9.82 0.25
N ILE A 77 13.16 10.82 -0.44
CA ILE A 77 12.01 10.64 -1.35
C ILE A 77 12.37 9.92 -2.65
N THR A 78 13.65 9.72 -2.93
CA THR A 78 14.15 8.90 -4.05
C THR A 78 14.71 7.56 -3.60
N SER A 79 14.63 7.23 -2.30
CA SER A 79 15.06 5.93 -1.78
C SER A 79 14.13 4.80 -2.22
N GLY A 80 14.67 3.59 -2.34
CA GLY A 80 13.88 2.40 -2.70
C GLY A 80 12.76 2.14 -1.72
N VAL A 81 13.02 2.28 -0.42
CA VAL A 81 12.01 2.14 0.64
C VAL A 81 10.83 3.10 0.44
N TYR A 82 11.10 4.41 0.26
CA TYR A 82 10.03 5.39 0.05
C TYR A 82 9.24 5.13 -1.24
N LEU A 83 9.94 4.90 -2.35
CA LEU A 83 9.29 4.72 -3.66
C LEU A 83 8.43 3.45 -3.69
N SER A 84 8.89 2.35 -3.09
CA SER A 84 8.11 1.11 -3.00
C SER A 84 6.89 1.27 -2.08
N GLU A 85 7.03 1.87 -0.90
CA GLU A 85 5.93 2.15 0.02
C GLU A 85 4.87 3.06 -0.63
N TYR A 86 5.28 4.17 -1.23
CA TYR A 86 4.36 5.11 -1.88
C TYR A 86 3.62 4.46 -3.05
N SER A 87 4.33 3.74 -3.92
CA SER A 87 3.73 3.03 -5.05
C SER A 87 2.73 1.97 -4.58
N HIS A 88 3.07 1.22 -3.53
CA HIS A 88 2.20 0.19 -2.95
C HIS A 88 0.90 0.78 -2.38
N VAL A 89 1.00 1.88 -1.64
CA VAL A 89 -0.17 2.57 -1.07
C VAL A 89 -1.08 3.14 -2.16
N ILE A 90 -0.52 3.79 -3.20
CA ILE A 90 -1.33 4.36 -4.29
C ILE A 90 -2.02 3.27 -5.11
N THR A 91 -1.33 2.19 -5.45
CA THR A 91 -1.93 1.08 -6.22
C THR A 91 -2.98 0.33 -5.39
N SER A 92 -2.76 0.14 -4.09
CA SER A 92 -3.75 -0.42 -3.16
C SER A 92 -4.98 0.48 -3.02
N ALA A 93 -4.82 1.80 -2.99
CA ALA A 93 -5.93 2.74 -2.97
C ALA A 93 -6.79 2.63 -4.25
N TRP A 94 -6.16 2.45 -5.41
CA TRP A 94 -6.89 2.21 -6.67
C TRP A 94 -7.64 0.88 -6.65
N LEU A 95 -7.03 -0.18 -6.11
CA LEU A 95 -7.68 -1.48 -5.94
C LEU A 95 -8.94 -1.37 -5.08
N VAL A 96 -8.84 -0.70 -3.93
CA VAL A 96 -9.96 -0.50 -3.00
C VAL A 96 -11.06 0.37 -3.62
N ALA A 97 -10.69 1.52 -4.18
CA ALA A 97 -11.65 2.43 -4.82
C ALA A 97 -12.34 1.78 -6.01
N GLY A 98 -11.58 1.07 -6.86
CA GLY A 98 -12.11 0.32 -7.99
C GLY A 98 -13.08 -0.77 -7.57
N SER A 99 -12.76 -1.51 -6.52
CA SER A 99 -13.62 -2.56 -5.95
C SER A 99 -14.94 -2.00 -5.43
N PHE A 100 -14.89 -0.86 -4.74
CA PHE A 100 -16.08 -0.16 -4.25
C PHE A 100 -16.97 0.31 -5.40
N VAL A 101 -16.41 0.98 -6.41
CA VAL A 101 -17.14 1.46 -7.59
C VAL A 101 -17.75 0.29 -8.38
N ALA A 102 -16.97 -0.77 -8.61
CA ALA A 102 -17.44 -1.98 -9.30
C ALA A 102 -18.56 -2.67 -8.52
N GLY A 103 -18.38 -2.85 -7.20
CA GLY A 103 -19.35 -3.49 -6.32
C GLY A 103 -20.72 -2.79 -6.33
N ILE A 104 -20.73 -1.47 -6.12
CA ILE A 104 -21.96 -0.68 -6.16
C ILE A 104 -22.62 -0.74 -7.56
N SER A 105 -21.83 -0.62 -8.61
CA SER A 105 -22.37 -0.64 -9.96
C SER A 105 -22.96 -2.00 -10.34
N ILE A 106 -22.31 -3.09 -9.97
CA ILE A 106 -22.80 -4.46 -10.18
C ILE A 106 -24.08 -4.70 -9.36
N TRP A 107 -24.10 -4.22 -8.12
CA TRP A 107 -25.31 -4.32 -7.27
C TRP A 107 -26.51 -3.63 -7.93
N TRP A 108 -26.33 -2.42 -8.47
CA TRP A 108 -27.38 -1.73 -9.22
C TRP A 108 -27.76 -2.46 -10.50
N MET A 109 -26.82 -3.05 -11.23
CA MET A 109 -27.11 -3.86 -12.41
C MET A 109 -27.98 -5.07 -12.06
N VAL A 110 -27.69 -5.76 -10.97
CA VAL A 110 -28.51 -6.89 -10.49
C VAL A 110 -29.90 -6.43 -10.09
N ARG A 111 -29.99 -5.30 -9.40
CA ARG A 111 -31.28 -4.72 -8.98
C ARG A 111 -32.17 -4.33 -10.18
N THR A 112 -31.61 -3.62 -11.16
CA THR A 112 -32.34 -3.25 -12.39
C THR A 112 -32.73 -4.46 -13.22
N ALA A 113 -31.91 -5.50 -13.26
CA ALA A 113 -32.25 -6.77 -13.91
C ALA A 113 -33.44 -7.50 -13.24
N ARG A 114 -33.54 -7.42 -11.92
CA ARG A 114 -34.68 -7.99 -11.16
C ARG A 114 -35.98 -7.20 -11.36
N GLU A 115 -35.87 -5.90 -11.57
CA GLU A 115 -37.01 -5.03 -11.85
C GLU A 115 -37.61 -5.33 -13.22
N GLY A 116 -36.78 -5.64 -14.23
CA GLY A 116 -37.16 -6.15 -15.54
C GLY A 116 -37.85 -5.15 -16.47
N SER A 117 -38.00 -3.87 -16.06
CA SER A 117 -38.58 -2.84 -16.94
C SER A 117 -37.57 -2.39 -18.02
N ASP A 118 -38.06 -1.96 -19.19
CA ASP A 118 -37.21 -1.47 -20.28
C ASP A 118 -36.38 -0.26 -19.85
N GLU A 119 -36.92 0.61 -19.00
CA GLU A 119 -36.22 1.76 -18.47
C GLU A 119 -35.07 1.35 -17.52
N ALA A 120 -35.31 0.39 -16.61
CA ALA A 120 -34.30 -0.16 -15.72
C ALA A 120 -33.18 -0.84 -16.49
N MET A 121 -33.51 -1.59 -17.53
CA MET A 121 -32.52 -2.23 -18.41
C MET A 121 -31.72 -1.21 -19.23
N ALA A 122 -32.33 -0.13 -19.69
CA ALA A 122 -31.63 0.96 -20.36
C ALA A 122 -30.66 1.68 -19.39
N GLN A 123 -31.09 1.94 -18.14
CA GLN A 123 -30.23 2.51 -17.11
C GLN A 123 -29.04 1.60 -16.79
N SER A 124 -29.27 0.29 -16.68
CA SER A 124 -28.20 -0.69 -16.48
C SER A 124 -27.14 -0.62 -17.58
N ARG A 125 -27.56 -0.59 -18.85
CA ARG A 125 -26.65 -0.54 -20.01
C ARG A 125 -25.89 0.78 -20.12
N ASN A 126 -26.58 1.90 -19.92
CA ASN A 126 -26.04 3.22 -20.25
C ASN A 126 -25.30 3.90 -19.10
N VAL A 127 -25.60 3.50 -17.85
CA VAL A 127 -25.01 4.10 -16.64
C VAL A 127 -24.15 3.07 -15.89
N TRP A 128 -24.76 2.02 -15.37
CA TRP A 128 -24.08 1.13 -14.43
C TRP A 128 -23.01 0.27 -15.08
N ARG A 129 -23.24 -0.24 -16.28
CA ARG A 129 -22.26 -1.08 -16.99
C ARG A 129 -20.96 -0.34 -17.35
N PRO A 130 -20.97 0.91 -17.87
CA PRO A 130 -19.73 1.68 -18.06
C PRO A 130 -18.98 1.95 -16.77
N ILE A 131 -19.70 2.30 -15.67
CA ILE A 131 -19.09 2.56 -14.38
C ILE A 131 -18.50 1.28 -13.80
N ALA A 132 -19.18 0.14 -13.90
CA ALA A 132 -18.65 -1.15 -13.48
C ALA A 132 -17.38 -1.52 -14.24
N ARG A 133 -17.34 -1.31 -15.55
CA ARG A 133 -16.14 -1.54 -16.36
C ARG A 133 -14.98 -0.66 -15.91
N PHE A 134 -15.22 0.63 -15.68
CA PHE A 134 -14.20 1.53 -15.14
C PHE A 134 -13.68 1.04 -13.78
N GLY A 135 -14.58 0.69 -12.84
CA GLY A 135 -14.21 0.14 -11.54
C GLY A 135 -13.37 -1.14 -11.66
N LEU A 136 -13.80 -2.10 -12.50
CA LEU A 136 -13.05 -3.34 -12.74
C LEU A 136 -11.68 -3.11 -13.38
N THR A 137 -11.57 -2.12 -14.28
CA THR A 137 -10.27 -1.74 -14.87
C THR A 137 -9.35 -1.18 -13.79
N ALA A 138 -9.87 -0.34 -12.88
CA ALA A 138 -9.11 0.18 -11.74
C ALA A 138 -8.68 -0.95 -10.77
N VAL A 139 -9.55 -1.95 -10.54
CA VAL A 139 -9.21 -3.16 -9.77
C VAL A 139 -8.07 -3.93 -10.40
N LEU A 140 -8.12 -4.14 -11.71
CA LEU A 140 -7.08 -4.89 -12.43
C LEU A 140 -5.73 -4.16 -12.37
N ILE A 141 -5.71 -2.88 -12.71
CA ILE A 141 -4.48 -2.07 -12.69
C ILE A 141 -3.95 -1.93 -11.25
N GLY A 142 -4.83 -1.59 -10.31
CA GLY A 142 -4.48 -1.45 -8.90
C GLY A 142 -3.99 -2.77 -8.30
N GLY A 143 -4.67 -3.89 -8.61
CA GLY A 143 -4.28 -5.22 -8.13
C GLY A 143 -2.92 -5.67 -8.65
N LEU A 144 -2.67 -5.54 -9.95
CA LEU A 144 -1.35 -5.84 -10.52
C LEU A 144 -0.26 -4.93 -9.95
N GLY A 145 -0.54 -3.63 -9.83
CA GLY A 145 0.39 -2.68 -9.24
C GLY A 145 0.69 -2.99 -7.77
N THR A 146 -0.31 -3.39 -6.99
CA THR A 146 -0.15 -3.78 -5.58
C THR A 146 0.73 -5.04 -5.43
N VAL A 147 0.54 -6.04 -6.28
CA VAL A 147 1.37 -7.25 -6.25
C VAL A 147 2.83 -6.92 -6.59
N ILE A 148 3.06 -6.17 -7.68
CA ILE A 148 4.41 -5.82 -8.11
C ILE A 148 5.11 -4.92 -7.07
N SER A 149 4.44 -3.86 -6.63
CA SER A 149 5.04 -2.92 -5.66
C SER A 149 5.23 -3.56 -4.28
N GLY A 150 4.33 -4.46 -3.87
CA GLY A 150 4.46 -5.19 -2.61
C GLY A 150 5.65 -6.15 -2.61
N HIS A 151 5.90 -6.82 -3.74
CA HIS A 151 7.07 -7.67 -3.89
C HIS A 151 8.38 -6.85 -3.80
N ILE A 152 8.46 -5.73 -4.53
CA ILE A 152 9.61 -4.81 -4.45
C ILE A 152 9.77 -4.28 -3.02
N GLN A 153 8.69 -3.86 -2.36
CA GLN A 153 8.73 -3.37 -0.99
C GLN A 153 9.24 -4.43 -0.01
N GLY A 154 8.84 -5.70 -0.18
CA GLY A 154 9.35 -6.80 0.62
C GLY A 154 10.88 -6.93 0.53
N GLN A 155 11.45 -6.84 -0.67
CA GLN A 155 12.89 -6.88 -0.91
C GLN A 155 13.63 -5.70 -0.30
N GLU A 156 13.14 -4.47 -0.52
CA GLU A 156 13.70 -3.26 0.10
C GLU A 156 13.70 -3.34 1.63
N MET A 157 12.66 -3.93 2.22
CA MET A 157 12.56 -4.09 3.67
C MET A 157 13.51 -5.17 4.22
N VAL A 158 13.75 -6.24 3.47
CA VAL A 158 14.76 -7.25 3.85
C VAL A 158 16.16 -6.63 3.86
N GLU A 159 16.50 -5.81 2.87
CA GLU A 159 17.78 -5.11 2.81
C GLU A 159 17.92 -4.04 3.91
N ALA A 160 16.85 -3.27 4.17
CA ALA A 160 16.88 -2.18 5.16
C ALA A 160 16.83 -2.68 6.61
N GLN A 161 16.09 -3.74 6.87
CA GLN A 161 15.83 -4.26 8.23
C GLN A 161 15.74 -5.80 8.27
N PRO A 162 16.82 -6.53 8.01
CA PRO A 162 16.82 -7.99 7.93
C PRO A 162 16.28 -8.66 9.20
N MET A 163 16.73 -8.25 10.37
CA MET A 163 16.25 -8.78 11.67
C MET A 163 14.73 -8.62 11.87
N LYS A 164 14.18 -7.48 11.46
CA LYS A 164 12.74 -7.24 11.56
C LYS A 164 11.96 -8.16 10.63
N MET A 165 12.46 -8.36 9.42
CA MET A 165 11.81 -9.25 8.44
C MET A 165 11.94 -10.71 8.84
N ALA A 166 13.10 -11.14 9.34
CA ALA A 166 13.28 -12.48 9.90
C ALA A 166 12.29 -12.73 11.06
N ALA A 167 12.14 -11.77 11.96
CA ALA A 167 11.17 -11.87 13.06
C ALA A 167 9.72 -11.92 12.58
N ALA A 168 9.37 -11.11 11.57
CA ALA A 168 8.01 -11.09 10.99
C ALA A 168 7.66 -12.40 10.27
N GLU A 169 8.62 -13.02 9.57
CA GLU A 169 8.47 -14.29 8.87
C GLU A 169 8.67 -15.52 9.79
N GLY A 170 9.08 -15.30 11.02
CA GLY A 170 9.35 -16.36 11.98
C GLY A 170 10.55 -17.23 11.62
N ILE A 171 11.56 -16.66 10.98
CA ILE A 171 12.82 -17.32 10.63
C ILE A 171 13.78 -17.16 11.81
N CYS A 172 13.92 -18.22 12.61
CA CYS A 172 14.73 -18.18 13.82
C CYS A 172 16.21 -18.52 13.62
N VAL A 173 16.54 -19.15 12.50
CA VAL A 173 17.89 -19.54 12.10
C VAL A 173 18.05 -19.36 10.61
N ASP A 174 19.27 -19.15 10.15
CA ASP A 174 19.58 -19.07 8.73
C ASP A 174 19.04 -20.31 8.01
N THR A 175 18.19 -20.09 7.04
CA THR A 175 17.44 -21.17 6.39
C THR A 175 17.52 -21.02 4.86
N GLU A 176 18.07 -22.05 4.20
CA GLU A 176 18.03 -22.15 2.75
C GLU A 176 16.62 -22.54 2.29
N GLY A 177 16.09 -21.84 1.29
CA GLY A 177 14.74 -22.10 0.79
C GLY A 177 13.66 -21.87 1.85
N ALA A 178 13.76 -20.83 2.65
CA ALA A 178 12.84 -20.52 3.73
C ALA A 178 11.37 -20.56 3.27
N ALA A 179 10.54 -21.25 4.04
CA ALA A 179 9.11 -21.36 3.77
C ALA A 179 8.36 -20.13 4.25
N PHE A 180 7.38 -19.67 3.47
CA PHE A 180 6.38 -18.72 3.97
C PHE A 180 5.44 -19.45 4.95
N THR A 181 5.33 -18.94 6.16
CA THR A 181 4.51 -19.53 7.22
C THR A 181 3.27 -18.68 7.46
N VAL A 182 2.09 -19.28 7.26
CA VAL A 182 0.81 -18.53 7.42
C VAL A 182 0.49 -18.27 8.88
N ALA A 183 0.83 -19.20 9.78
CA ALA A 183 0.64 -19.03 11.22
C ALA A 183 1.75 -19.69 12.00
N GLN A 184 2.23 -18.99 13.03
CA GLN A 184 3.28 -19.46 13.93
C GLN A 184 2.90 -19.16 15.39
N PHE A 185 3.19 -20.09 16.28
CA PHE A 185 2.98 -19.95 17.72
C PHE A 185 4.29 -20.26 18.46
N GLY A 186 4.63 -19.39 19.38
CA GLY A 186 5.89 -19.44 20.12
C GLY A 186 6.83 -18.30 19.69
N SER A 187 7.96 -18.19 20.37
CA SER A 187 9.03 -17.23 20.07
C SER A 187 10.27 -17.97 19.59
N CYS A 188 11.12 -17.27 18.85
CA CYS A 188 12.44 -17.78 18.51
C CYS A 188 13.27 -17.97 19.82
N PRO A 189 13.99 -19.10 19.96
CA PRO A 189 14.76 -19.36 21.16
C PRO A 189 15.94 -18.40 21.26
N LEU A 190 16.18 -17.89 22.48
CA LEU A 190 17.37 -17.10 22.80
C LEU A 190 18.49 -18.06 23.24
N GLY A 191 19.09 -18.81 22.31
CA GLY A 191 20.16 -19.75 22.53
C GLY A 191 19.99 -21.10 21.86
N GLU A 192 21.03 -21.95 21.90
CA GLU A 192 21.09 -23.21 21.14
C GLU A 192 20.11 -24.30 21.63
N ASP A 193 19.62 -24.23 22.87
CA ASP A 193 18.76 -25.28 23.47
C ASP A 193 17.24 -24.96 23.42
N GLY A 194 16.81 -23.92 22.69
CA GLY A 194 15.41 -23.51 22.67
C GLY A 194 14.56 -24.34 21.70
N THR A 195 13.29 -24.60 22.09
CA THR A 195 12.31 -25.22 21.19
C THR A 195 11.89 -24.24 20.09
N GLN A 196 12.03 -24.69 18.84
CA GLN A 196 11.58 -23.92 17.68
C GLN A 196 10.06 -23.68 17.76
N PRO A 197 9.56 -22.52 17.30
CA PRO A 197 8.13 -22.23 17.30
C PRO A 197 7.38 -23.22 16.41
N THR A 198 6.13 -23.50 16.81
CA THR A 198 5.25 -24.36 16.02
C THR A 198 4.72 -23.59 14.84
N GLN A 199 4.99 -24.05 13.65
CA GLN A 199 4.59 -23.41 12.39
C GLN A 199 3.49 -24.22 11.67
N PHE A 200 2.42 -23.53 11.24
CA PHE A 200 1.28 -24.12 10.54
C PHE A 200 1.19 -23.57 9.12
N ILE A 201 0.81 -24.44 8.19
CA ILE A 201 0.61 -24.12 6.77
C ILE A 201 1.84 -23.41 6.20
N LYS A 202 2.83 -24.21 5.81
CA LYS A 202 4.08 -23.75 5.21
C LYS A 202 4.03 -23.87 3.69
N VAL A 203 4.46 -22.85 2.98
CA VAL A 203 4.69 -22.91 1.54
C VAL A 203 6.20 -22.84 1.30
N PRO A 204 6.85 -23.98 0.94
CA PRO A 204 8.31 -24.05 0.84
C PRO A 204 8.89 -23.05 -0.18
N GLY A 205 10.01 -22.44 0.15
CA GLY A 205 10.77 -21.54 -0.74
C GLY A 205 10.14 -20.17 -1.00
N VAL A 206 8.87 -19.94 -0.59
CA VAL A 206 8.17 -18.70 -0.93
C VAL A 206 8.73 -17.51 -0.16
N ALA A 207 9.12 -17.66 1.11
CA ALA A 207 9.76 -16.56 1.84
C ALA A 207 11.10 -16.18 1.20
N SER A 208 11.94 -17.16 0.83
CA SER A 208 13.19 -16.91 0.08
C SER A 208 12.95 -16.25 -1.28
N PHE A 209 11.90 -16.66 -2.00
CA PHE A 209 11.53 -16.02 -3.27
C PHE A 209 11.08 -14.56 -3.07
N MET A 210 10.27 -14.30 -2.07
CA MET A 210 9.80 -12.95 -1.76
C MET A 210 10.95 -12.01 -1.35
N SER A 211 11.94 -12.53 -0.64
CA SER A 211 13.09 -11.77 -0.14
C SER A 211 14.18 -11.57 -1.19
N HIS A 212 14.48 -12.61 -1.98
CA HIS A 212 15.69 -12.68 -2.80
C HIS A 212 15.47 -13.05 -4.28
N ASN A 213 14.21 -13.12 -4.75
CA ASN A 213 13.85 -13.61 -6.09
C ASN A 213 14.37 -15.04 -6.41
N SER A 214 14.62 -15.84 -5.39
CA SER A 214 15.13 -17.21 -5.52
C SER A 214 14.47 -18.12 -4.49
N PHE A 215 13.98 -19.27 -4.94
CA PHE A 215 13.35 -20.28 -4.05
C PHE A 215 14.35 -21.00 -3.14
N THR A 216 15.65 -20.88 -3.44
CA THR A 216 16.74 -21.58 -2.74
C THR A 216 17.71 -20.64 -2.02
N ALA A 217 17.49 -19.32 -2.09
CA ALA A 217 18.34 -18.39 -1.37
C ALA A 217 18.24 -18.60 0.15
N THR A 218 19.35 -18.37 0.84
CA THR A 218 19.38 -18.38 2.31
C THR A 218 18.75 -17.10 2.83
N SER A 219 17.75 -17.24 3.69
CA SER A 219 17.16 -16.15 4.46
C SER A 219 17.78 -16.13 5.84
N GLU A 220 18.25 -14.97 6.28
CA GLU A 220 18.88 -14.77 7.59
C GLU A 220 17.84 -14.95 8.70
N GLY A 221 18.26 -15.59 9.80
CA GLY A 221 17.46 -15.76 11.02
C GLY A 221 17.60 -14.59 12.01
N VAL A 222 16.84 -14.63 13.10
CA VAL A 222 16.84 -13.62 14.17
C VAL A 222 17.98 -13.85 15.14
#